data_d5629ba0fe50f420409b2011590d0c0f
#
_entry.id   d5629ba0fe50f420409b2011590d0c0f
#
_cell.length_a   1.000
_cell.length_b   1.000
_cell.length_c   1.000
_cell.angle_alpha   90.00
_cell.angle_beta   90.00
_cell.angle_gamma   90.00
#
_symmetry.space_group_name_H-M   'P 1'
#
loop_
_entity.id
_entity.type
_entity.pdbx_description
1 polymer ?
#
loop_
_entity_poly.entity_id
_entity_poly.type
_entity_poly.pdbx_seq_one_letter_code
_entity_poly.pdbx_strand_id
1 'polypeptide(L)'
;MRGRYKILVYGCQMNVADAERMEGQLQAAGYVRTEKTADADVILINTCCVRETAEDKVYGKIGEIKKVKEHHPQLIFGITGCMAQKEGENLMRRAPHIDFVLGTGKVQELGRIVAEIAAERAPVVDVALDAHAVEEDLPIARGGTLSAWVPIMYGCNNYCTYCIVPYVRGRERSRMPEEVVAEVRRAAADGYREVTLLGQNVNSYGKDHGQADFADLLRMVDAVEGIRRVRFMTSHPKDISDKLIDTIKNGTHICEHIHLPVQYGSNRILKAMNRVYTVEQYRERARRVREALPGASLTTDLIVGFPGETEEDFAETLDFLREMRYDAAYTFLYSKRSGTPAAAMAAQVPDEVKHARLERLMAVQNEISRAINEGLRSAQVEVMVEGASKNDPAVWSGRTRTNKIVLFPHGAERVGDFVQVKITQPQTWVLKGEVVR
;
A
#
# COMPACT_ATOMS: atom_id res chain seq x y z
N MET A 1 -21.49 -25.13 -9.35
CA MET A 1 -20.57 -24.11 -9.89
C MET A 1 -21.43 -23.10 -10.64
N ARG A 2 -21.44 -21.83 -10.21
CA ARG A 2 -22.23 -20.76 -10.87
C ARG A 2 -21.52 -20.16 -12.09
N GLY A 3 -20.20 -20.29 -12.16
CA GLY A 3 -19.40 -19.72 -13.23
C GLY A 3 -17.95 -19.47 -12.80
N ARG A 4 -17.21 -18.74 -13.62
CA ARG A 4 -15.81 -18.38 -13.37
C ARG A 4 -15.66 -16.87 -13.21
N TYR A 5 -14.75 -16.44 -12.33
CA TYR A 5 -14.46 -15.03 -12.16
C TYR A 5 -12.98 -14.70 -12.39
N LYS A 6 -12.72 -13.45 -12.76
CA LYS A 6 -11.39 -12.87 -12.82
C LYS A 6 -11.39 -11.48 -12.21
N ILE A 7 -10.47 -11.20 -11.29
CA ILE A 7 -10.25 -9.87 -10.73
C ILE A 7 -8.89 -9.35 -11.21
N LEU A 8 -8.90 -8.16 -11.80
CA LEU A 8 -7.72 -7.42 -12.22
C LEU A 8 -7.47 -6.30 -11.22
N VAL A 9 -6.33 -6.32 -10.53
CA VAL A 9 -6.00 -5.34 -9.50
C VAL A 9 -4.98 -4.34 -10.03
N TYR A 10 -5.36 -3.06 -10.05
CA TYR A 10 -4.49 -1.94 -10.40
C TYR A 10 -4.44 -0.98 -9.21
N GLY A 11 -3.40 -1.06 -8.38
CA GLY A 11 -3.32 -0.16 -7.25
C GLY A 11 -2.31 -0.51 -6.18
N CYS A 12 -2.62 -0.08 -4.96
CA CYS A 12 -1.80 -0.30 -3.77
C CYS A 12 -2.23 -1.57 -3.02
N GLN A 13 -1.54 -1.87 -1.91
CA GLN A 13 -1.83 -3.03 -1.06
C GLN A 13 -3.26 -3.05 -0.52
N MET A 14 -3.86 -1.88 -0.26
CA MET A 14 -5.29 -1.79 0.11
C MET A 14 -6.20 -2.33 -1.00
N ASN A 15 -5.89 -2.06 -2.29
CA ASN A 15 -6.65 -2.65 -3.39
C ASN A 15 -6.46 -4.17 -3.47
N VAL A 16 -5.29 -4.69 -3.11
CA VAL A 16 -5.08 -6.15 -3.04
C VAL A 16 -5.94 -6.73 -1.93
N ALA A 17 -5.93 -6.16 -0.74
CA ALA A 17 -6.76 -6.62 0.38
C ALA A 17 -8.27 -6.49 0.10
N ASP A 18 -8.70 -5.41 -0.58
CA ASP A 18 -10.08 -5.27 -1.05
C ASP A 18 -10.44 -6.40 -2.05
N ALA A 19 -9.51 -6.74 -2.97
CA ALA A 19 -9.70 -7.82 -3.94
C ALA A 19 -9.81 -9.20 -3.27
N GLU A 20 -9.01 -9.50 -2.24
CA GLU A 20 -9.08 -10.75 -1.49
C GLU A 20 -10.45 -10.94 -0.82
N ARG A 21 -11.06 -9.85 -0.32
CA ARG A 21 -12.43 -9.86 0.21
C ARG A 21 -13.49 -10.06 -0.89
N MET A 22 -13.31 -9.42 -2.04
CA MET A 22 -14.17 -9.60 -3.22
C MET A 22 -14.08 -11.04 -3.75
N GLU A 23 -12.89 -11.61 -3.84
CA GLU A 23 -12.68 -13.00 -4.23
C GLU A 23 -13.38 -13.96 -3.26
N GLY A 24 -13.28 -13.73 -1.95
CA GLY A 24 -13.95 -14.53 -0.93
C GLY A 24 -15.48 -14.55 -1.11
N GLN A 25 -16.09 -13.40 -1.38
CA GLN A 25 -17.53 -13.29 -1.63
C GLN A 25 -17.94 -14.04 -2.91
N LEU A 26 -17.19 -13.93 -4.00
CA LEU A 26 -17.47 -14.64 -5.25
C LEU A 26 -17.33 -16.15 -5.07
N GLN A 27 -16.32 -16.61 -4.34
CA GLN A 27 -16.14 -18.04 -4.02
C GLN A 27 -17.30 -18.56 -3.14
N ALA A 28 -17.70 -17.80 -2.12
CA ALA A 28 -18.85 -18.13 -1.28
C ALA A 28 -20.16 -18.19 -2.09
N ALA A 29 -20.29 -17.37 -3.15
CA ALA A 29 -21.39 -17.40 -4.09
C ALA A 29 -21.30 -18.55 -5.13
N GLY A 30 -20.26 -19.39 -5.08
CA GLY A 30 -20.08 -20.57 -5.93
C GLY A 30 -19.36 -20.32 -7.26
N TYR A 31 -18.70 -19.15 -7.42
CA TYR A 31 -17.82 -18.89 -8.56
C TYR A 31 -16.40 -19.44 -8.31
N VAL A 32 -15.69 -19.78 -9.38
CA VAL A 32 -14.32 -20.30 -9.34
C VAL A 32 -13.39 -19.36 -10.09
N ARG A 33 -12.20 -19.09 -9.54
CA ARG A 33 -11.20 -18.21 -10.17
C ARG A 33 -10.70 -18.77 -11.50
N THR A 34 -10.48 -17.89 -12.47
CA THR A 34 -9.82 -18.21 -13.75
C THR A 34 -8.75 -17.18 -14.07
N GLU A 35 -7.66 -17.64 -14.71
CA GLU A 35 -6.63 -16.73 -15.21
C GLU A 35 -6.93 -16.23 -16.63
N LYS A 36 -7.81 -16.91 -17.36
CA LYS A 36 -8.17 -16.56 -18.73
C LYS A 36 -9.37 -15.63 -18.77
N THR A 37 -9.19 -14.43 -19.31
CA THR A 37 -10.26 -13.43 -19.47
C THR A 37 -11.43 -13.93 -20.31
N ALA A 38 -11.14 -14.75 -21.35
CA ALA A 38 -12.17 -15.31 -22.23
C ALA A 38 -13.07 -16.37 -21.56
N ASP A 39 -12.60 -16.99 -20.47
CA ASP A 39 -13.33 -18.06 -19.76
C ASP A 39 -14.13 -17.50 -18.57
N ALA A 40 -14.09 -16.21 -18.33
CA ALA A 40 -14.73 -15.60 -17.16
C ALA A 40 -16.20 -15.22 -17.45
N ASP A 41 -17.06 -15.54 -16.51
CA ASP A 41 -18.47 -15.11 -16.46
C ASP A 41 -18.64 -13.81 -15.67
N VAL A 42 -17.68 -13.51 -14.78
CA VAL A 42 -17.61 -12.27 -14.02
C VAL A 42 -16.17 -11.70 -14.14
N ILE A 43 -16.03 -10.46 -14.58
CA ILE A 43 -14.75 -9.74 -14.60
C ILE A 43 -14.88 -8.49 -13.76
N LEU A 44 -13.91 -8.29 -12.87
CA LEU A 44 -13.77 -7.10 -12.05
C LEU A 44 -12.45 -6.41 -12.33
N ILE A 45 -12.47 -5.08 -12.40
CA ILE A 45 -11.27 -4.27 -12.32
C ILE A 45 -11.31 -3.49 -11.01
N ASN A 46 -10.42 -3.82 -10.07
CA ASN A 46 -10.23 -3.04 -8.85
C ASN A 46 -9.15 -1.97 -9.10
N THR A 47 -9.53 -0.72 -8.95
CA THR A 47 -8.80 0.42 -9.50
C THR A 47 -8.27 1.36 -8.43
N CYS A 48 -7.15 2.03 -8.77
CA CYS A 48 -6.56 3.11 -7.99
C CYS A 48 -6.63 4.43 -8.76
N CYS A 49 -6.74 5.55 -8.08
CA CYS A 49 -6.65 6.89 -8.66
C CYS A 49 -5.41 7.68 -8.17
N VAL A 50 -4.44 6.98 -7.58
CA VAL A 50 -3.21 7.62 -7.05
C VAL A 50 -2.18 7.89 -8.15
N ARG A 51 -2.25 7.21 -9.31
CA ARG A 51 -1.32 7.38 -10.43
C ARG A 51 -2.09 7.54 -11.73
N GLU A 52 -1.82 8.62 -12.47
CA GLU A 52 -2.46 8.91 -13.76
C GLU A 52 -2.24 7.80 -14.80
N THR A 53 -1.00 7.31 -14.90
CA THR A 53 -0.66 6.17 -15.77
C THR A 53 -1.43 4.88 -15.43
N ALA A 54 -2.01 4.77 -14.24
CA ALA A 54 -2.87 3.64 -13.89
C ALA A 54 -4.29 3.82 -14.46
N GLU A 55 -4.80 5.05 -14.51
CA GLU A 55 -6.12 5.35 -15.10
C GLU A 55 -6.13 5.03 -16.61
N ASP A 56 -5.09 5.42 -17.35
CA ASP A 56 -4.97 5.10 -18.79
C ASP A 56 -4.95 3.61 -19.09
N LYS A 57 -4.19 2.84 -18.29
CA LYS A 57 -4.16 1.38 -18.40
C LYS A 57 -5.52 0.75 -18.12
N VAL A 58 -6.27 1.30 -17.19
CA VAL A 58 -7.63 0.84 -16.86
C VAL A 58 -8.56 1.08 -18.04
N TYR A 59 -8.55 2.29 -18.65
CA TYR A 59 -9.37 2.55 -19.84
C TYR A 59 -9.02 1.66 -21.03
N GLY A 60 -7.73 1.39 -21.27
CA GLY A 60 -7.30 0.41 -22.26
C GLY A 60 -7.90 -0.97 -22.00
N LYS A 61 -7.88 -1.41 -20.74
CA LYS A 61 -8.42 -2.72 -20.34
C LYS A 61 -9.94 -2.79 -20.45
N ILE A 62 -10.65 -1.71 -20.13
CA ILE A 62 -12.10 -1.58 -20.33
C ILE A 62 -12.45 -1.81 -21.81
N GLY A 63 -11.67 -1.22 -22.74
CA GLY A 63 -11.83 -1.42 -24.18
C GLY A 63 -11.57 -2.86 -24.65
N GLU A 64 -10.58 -3.56 -24.06
CA GLU A 64 -10.36 -4.97 -24.34
C GLU A 64 -11.53 -5.85 -23.87
N ILE A 65 -12.07 -5.60 -22.68
CA ILE A 65 -13.19 -6.38 -22.13
C ILE A 65 -14.46 -6.17 -22.94
N LYS A 66 -14.65 -5.01 -23.56
CA LYS A 66 -15.74 -4.77 -24.50
C LYS A 66 -15.77 -5.84 -25.59
N LYS A 67 -14.62 -6.14 -26.22
CA LYS A 67 -14.51 -7.18 -27.26
C LYS A 67 -14.84 -8.57 -26.74
N VAL A 68 -14.44 -8.88 -25.48
CA VAL A 68 -14.80 -10.16 -24.85
C VAL A 68 -16.31 -10.24 -24.65
N LYS A 69 -16.94 -9.18 -24.18
CA LYS A 69 -18.39 -9.13 -23.93
C LYS A 69 -19.21 -9.20 -25.21
N GLU A 70 -18.70 -8.71 -26.35
CA GLU A 70 -19.33 -8.88 -27.66
C GLU A 70 -19.46 -10.37 -28.06
N HIS A 71 -18.48 -11.22 -27.66
CA HIS A 71 -18.51 -12.67 -27.91
C HIS A 71 -19.13 -13.47 -26.77
N HIS A 72 -19.25 -12.88 -25.58
CA HIS A 72 -19.85 -13.46 -24.38
C HIS A 72 -20.84 -12.48 -23.76
N PRO A 73 -22.04 -12.29 -24.33
CA PRO A 73 -23.00 -11.28 -23.88
C PRO A 73 -23.47 -11.44 -22.43
N GLN A 74 -23.35 -12.65 -21.87
CA GLN A 74 -23.72 -12.95 -20.49
C GLN A 74 -22.64 -12.56 -19.47
N LEU A 75 -21.42 -12.17 -19.92
CA LEU A 75 -20.36 -11.70 -19.07
C LEU A 75 -20.82 -10.51 -18.21
N ILE A 76 -20.64 -10.60 -16.90
CA ILE A 76 -20.84 -9.50 -15.95
C ILE A 76 -19.52 -8.78 -15.79
N PHE A 77 -19.50 -7.48 -16.09
CA PHE A 77 -18.30 -6.66 -16.03
C PHE A 77 -18.48 -5.50 -15.06
N GLY A 78 -17.62 -5.41 -14.03
CA GLY A 78 -17.67 -4.37 -13.01
C GLY A 78 -16.36 -3.65 -12.78
N ILE A 79 -16.47 -2.38 -12.36
CA ILE A 79 -15.34 -1.54 -11.92
C ILE A 79 -15.51 -1.22 -10.45
N THR A 80 -14.43 -1.38 -9.68
CA THR A 80 -14.42 -1.12 -8.23
C THR A 80 -13.21 -0.27 -7.83
N GLY A 81 -13.17 0.15 -6.57
CA GLY A 81 -12.02 0.86 -5.98
C GLY A 81 -12.05 2.37 -6.14
N CYS A 82 -10.88 3.01 -5.96
CA CYS A 82 -10.80 4.48 -5.86
C CYS A 82 -11.22 5.23 -7.13
N MET A 83 -10.93 4.69 -8.32
CA MET A 83 -11.37 5.30 -9.58
C MET A 83 -12.89 5.16 -9.75
N ALA A 84 -13.46 4.00 -9.40
CA ALA A 84 -14.90 3.79 -9.38
C ALA A 84 -15.59 4.80 -8.45
N GLN A 85 -15.05 5.00 -7.26
CA GLN A 85 -15.54 5.97 -6.30
C GLN A 85 -15.50 7.41 -6.83
N LYS A 86 -14.42 7.77 -7.53
CA LYS A 86 -14.22 9.12 -8.08
C LYS A 86 -15.12 9.41 -9.28
N GLU A 87 -15.20 8.46 -10.21
CA GLU A 87 -15.86 8.67 -11.51
C GLU A 87 -17.36 8.30 -11.49
N GLY A 88 -17.76 7.32 -10.67
CA GLY A 88 -19.15 6.93 -10.52
C GLY A 88 -19.85 6.68 -11.88
N GLU A 89 -21.00 7.32 -12.11
CA GLU A 89 -21.79 7.22 -13.34
C GLU A 89 -21.03 7.62 -14.61
N ASN A 90 -19.96 8.45 -14.50
CA ASN A 90 -19.17 8.83 -15.66
C ASN A 90 -18.52 7.62 -16.34
N LEU A 91 -18.13 6.59 -15.56
CA LEU A 91 -17.57 5.35 -16.12
C LEU A 91 -18.58 4.66 -17.03
N MET A 92 -19.84 4.50 -16.59
CA MET A 92 -20.88 3.89 -17.42
C MET A 92 -21.24 4.72 -18.64
N ARG A 93 -21.28 6.06 -18.52
CA ARG A 93 -21.52 6.94 -19.66
C ARG A 93 -20.43 6.82 -20.74
N ARG A 94 -19.17 6.66 -20.33
CA ARG A 94 -18.01 6.48 -21.23
C ARG A 94 -17.88 5.05 -21.76
N ALA A 95 -18.35 4.06 -21.01
CA ALA A 95 -18.25 2.64 -21.32
C ALA A 95 -19.56 1.91 -20.96
N PRO A 96 -20.61 2.00 -21.80
CA PRO A 96 -21.95 1.43 -21.50
C PRO A 96 -22.02 -0.08 -21.35
N HIS A 97 -20.93 -0.79 -21.65
CA HIS A 97 -20.81 -2.25 -21.47
C HIS A 97 -20.39 -2.64 -20.04
N ILE A 98 -20.16 -1.67 -19.15
CA ILE A 98 -19.97 -1.90 -17.71
C ILE A 98 -21.34 -2.18 -17.11
N ASP A 99 -21.49 -3.28 -16.35
CA ASP A 99 -22.74 -3.63 -15.68
C ASP A 99 -22.85 -3.02 -14.29
N PHE A 100 -21.70 -2.80 -13.59
CA PHE A 100 -21.75 -2.12 -12.30
C PHE A 100 -20.47 -1.34 -11.98
N VAL A 101 -20.65 -0.31 -11.15
CA VAL A 101 -19.58 0.53 -10.59
C VAL A 101 -19.76 0.58 -9.07
N LEU A 102 -18.79 0.05 -8.31
CA LEU A 102 -18.84 0.02 -6.87
C LEU A 102 -17.70 0.87 -6.26
N GLY A 103 -18.09 1.79 -5.39
CA GLY A 103 -17.17 2.59 -4.60
C GLY A 103 -16.40 1.77 -3.55
N THR A 104 -15.41 2.41 -2.94
CA THR A 104 -14.55 1.79 -1.94
C THR A 104 -15.28 1.42 -0.64
N GLY A 105 -16.41 2.07 -0.35
CA GLY A 105 -17.27 1.78 0.80
C GLY A 105 -18.29 0.66 0.56
N LYS A 106 -18.28 0.04 -0.64
CA LYS A 106 -19.31 -0.94 -1.05
C LYS A 106 -18.74 -2.32 -1.44
N VAL A 107 -17.50 -2.60 -1.04
CA VAL A 107 -16.85 -3.89 -1.35
C VAL A 107 -17.68 -5.08 -0.81
N GLN A 108 -18.30 -4.92 0.34
CA GLN A 108 -19.14 -5.95 0.99
C GLN A 108 -20.40 -6.30 0.18
N GLU A 109 -20.87 -5.41 -0.66
CA GLU A 109 -22.10 -5.59 -1.45
C GLU A 109 -21.89 -6.42 -2.74
N LEU A 110 -20.65 -6.75 -3.07
CA LEU A 110 -20.30 -7.35 -4.36
C LEU A 110 -21.08 -8.64 -4.64
N GLY A 111 -21.15 -9.55 -3.68
CA GLY A 111 -21.82 -10.84 -3.85
C GLY A 111 -23.31 -10.68 -4.18
N ARG A 112 -24.00 -9.76 -3.50
CA ARG A 112 -25.40 -9.41 -3.73
C ARG A 112 -25.58 -8.79 -5.11
N ILE A 113 -24.78 -7.79 -5.47
CA ILE A 113 -24.88 -7.06 -6.74
C ILE A 113 -24.64 -7.97 -7.94
N VAL A 114 -23.64 -8.85 -7.87
CA VAL A 114 -23.39 -9.82 -8.95
C VAL A 114 -24.59 -10.78 -9.10
N ALA A 115 -25.23 -11.19 -8.01
CA ALA A 115 -26.42 -12.04 -8.06
C ALA A 115 -27.63 -11.30 -8.67
N GLU A 116 -27.87 -10.05 -8.33
CA GLU A 116 -28.93 -9.20 -8.89
C GLU A 116 -28.72 -8.97 -10.39
N ILE A 117 -27.51 -8.61 -10.83
CA ILE A 117 -27.20 -8.42 -12.24
C ILE A 117 -27.35 -9.72 -13.03
N ALA A 118 -26.97 -10.85 -12.44
CA ALA A 118 -27.17 -12.16 -13.10
C ALA A 118 -28.67 -12.47 -13.34
N ALA A 119 -29.54 -12.00 -12.45
CA ALA A 119 -30.98 -12.22 -12.55
C ALA A 119 -31.68 -11.18 -13.45
N GLU A 120 -31.42 -9.91 -13.28
CA GLU A 120 -32.22 -8.80 -13.81
C GLU A 120 -31.55 -8.06 -14.97
N ARG A 121 -30.23 -8.18 -15.13
CA ARG A 121 -29.43 -7.44 -16.13
C ARG A 121 -29.55 -5.90 -16.05
N ALA A 122 -29.95 -5.39 -14.90
CA ALA A 122 -30.01 -3.96 -14.65
C ALA A 122 -28.64 -3.42 -14.22
N PRO A 123 -28.14 -2.32 -14.81
CA PRO A 123 -26.86 -1.74 -14.40
C PRO A 123 -26.96 -1.09 -13.02
N VAL A 124 -25.87 -1.18 -12.23
CA VAL A 124 -25.82 -0.66 -10.85
C VAL A 124 -24.65 0.30 -10.69
N VAL A 125 -24.90 1.47 -10.09
CA VAL A 125 -23.85 2.39 -9.60
C VAL A 125 -24.10 2.64 -8.12
N ASP A 126 -23.18 2.19 -7.29
CA ASP A 126 -23.20 2.48 -5.86
C ASP A 126 -21.81 2.95 -5.39
N VAL A 127 -21.70 4.26 -5.24
CA VAL A 127 -20.48 4.95 -4.80
C VAL A 127 -20.71 5.74 -3.50
N ALA A 128 -21.75 5.37 -2.74
CA ALA A 128 -21.99 5.99 -1.45
C ALA A 128 -20.83 5.66 -0.48
N LEU A 129 -20.28 6.70 0.14
CA LEU A 129 -19.33 6.57 1.24
C LEU A 129 -20.15 6.49 2.54
N ASP A 130 -20.55 5.28 2.91
CA ASP A 130 -21.29 5.07 4.14
C ASP A 130 -20.41 5.41 5.35
N ALA A 131 -21.00 6.13 6.31
CA ALA A 131 -20.37 6.43 7.59
C ALA A 131 -20.43 5.26 8.58
N HIS A 132 -20.94 4.10 8.15
CA HIS A 132 -21.17 2.95 9.01
C HIS A 132 -19.88 2.20 9.36
N ALA A 133 -19.97 1.40 10.43
CA ALA A 133 -18.89 0.53 10.88
C ALA A 133 -18.40 -0.38 9.73
N VAL A 134 -17.13 -0.75 9.80
CA VAL A 134 -16.56 -1.72 8.84
C VAL A 134 -17.24 -3.06 9.03
N GLU A 135 -17.68 -3.68 7.94
CA GLU A 135 -18.23 -5.03 8.01
C GLU A 135 -17.09 -6.05 8.19
N GLU A 136 -17.14 -6.80 9.28
CA GLU A 136 -16.01 -7.61 9.74
C GLU A 136 -16.05 -9.07 9.23
N ASP A 137 -17.21 -9.67 9.11
CA ASP A 137 -17.36 -11.11 8.82
C ASP A 137 -17.33 -11.48 7.33
N LEU A 138 -16.62 -10.70 6.52
CA LEU A 138 -16.49 -11.02 5.10
C LEU A 138 -15.55 -12.22 4.88
N PRO A 139 -15.91 -13.16 3.99
CA PRO A 139 -14.98 -14.21 3.59
C PRO A 139 -13.79 -13.59 2.84
N ILE A 140 -12.59 -14.08 3.13
CA ILE A 140 -11.33 -13.59 2.54
C ILE A 140 -10.67 -14.74 1.79
N ALA A 141 -10.40 -14.56 0.50
CA ALA A 141 -9.63 -15.51 -0.30
C ALA A 141 -8.24 -14.95 -0.58
N ARG A 142 -7.27 -15.28 0.27
CA ARG A 142 -5.89 -14.85 0.10
C ARG A 142 -5.19 -15.66 -0.98
N GLY A 143 -4.60 -14.97 -1.95
CA GLY A 143 -3.88 -15.60 -3.05
C GLY A 143 -2.40 -15.91 -2.77
N GLY A 144 -1.86 -15.43 -1.65
CA GLY A 144 -0.47 -15.60 -1.23
C GLY A 144 -0.31 -16.65 -0.13
N THR A 145 0.93 -17.02 0.17
CA THR A 145 1.25 -18.02 1.22
C THR A 145 2.20 -17.47 2.28
N LEU A 146 2.73 -16.27 2.12
CA LEU A 146 3.81 -15.73 2.94
C LEU A 146 3.39 -14.60 3.87
N SER A 147 2.83 -13.54 3.29
CA SER A 147 2.46 -12.31 3.99
C SER A 147 0.98 -12.02 3.76
N ALA A 148 0.23 -11.86 4.83
CA ALA A 148 -1.18 -11.46 4.77
C ALA A 148 -1.31 -9.94 4.89
N TRP A 149 -2.09 -9.35 3.99
CA TRP A 149 -2.47 -7.95 4.06
C TRP A 149 -3.70 -7.80 4.96
N VAL A 150 -3.56 -7.07 6.06
CA VAL A 150 -4.63 -6.90 7.05
C VAL A 150 -4.98 -5.41 7.18
N PRO A 151 -6.02 -4.93 6.49
CA PRO A 151 -6.55 -3.59 6.74
C PRO A 151 -7.00 -3.46 8.18
N ILE A 152 -6.50 -2.43 8.87
CA ILE A 152 -6.88 -2.12 10.26
C ILE A 152 -7.78 -0.89 10.35
N MET A 153 -7.78 -0.07 9.29
CA MET A 153 -8.58 1.14 9.19
C MET A 153 -8.76 1.57 7.74
N TYR A 154 -9.77 2.37 7.49
CA TYR A 154 -10.10 2.95 6.19
C TYR A 154 -10.25 4.48 6.30
N GLY A 155 -9.97 5.19 5.19
CA GLY A 155 -10.11 6.65 5.13
C GLY A 155 -8.97 7.41 5.80
N CYS A 156 -9.00 8.75 5.68
CA CYS A 156 -7.97 9.61 6.24
C CYS A 156 -8.51 11.02 6.51
N ASN A 157 -8.23 11.56 7.71
CA ASN A 157 -8.65 12.89 8.14
C ASN A 157 -7.56 13.97 7.98
N ASN A 158 -6.44 13.68 7.30
CA ASN A 158 -5.35 14.65 7.18
C ASN A 158 -5.59 15.74 6.13
N TYR A 159 -6.39 15.47 5.09
CA TYR A 159 -6.74 16.43 4.02
C TYR A 159 -5.53 17.17 3.45
N CYS A 160 -4.41 16.45 3.22
CA CYS A 160 -3.26 17.01 2.51
C CYS A 160 -3.70 17.52 1.15
N THR A 161 -3.27 18.71 0.74
CA THR A 161 -3.82 19.42 -0.43
C THR A 161 -3.65 18.69 -1.77
N TYR A 162 -2.69 17.79 -1.86
CA TYR A 162 -2.43 16.95 -3.05
C TYR A 162 -3.16 15.61 -3.04
N CYS A 163 -3.79 15.23 -1.92
CA CYS A 163 -4.24 13.86 -1.70
C CYS A 163 -5.74 13.69 -1.97
N ILE A 164 -6.07 12.71 -2.82
CA ILE A 164 -7.46 12.37 -3.16
C ILE A 164 -8.11 11.41 -2.15
N VAL A 165 -7.32 10.78 -1.27
CA VAL A 165 -7.79 9.71 -0.38
C VAL A 165 -9.01 10.09 0.47
N PRO A 166 -9.08 11.26 1.14
CA PRO A 166 -10.25 11.63 1.92
C PRO A 166 -11.56 11.67 1.11
N TYR A 167 -11.45 11.97 -0.18
CA TYR A 167 -12.59 12.10 -1.10
C TYR A 167 -13.06 10.76 -1.69
N VAL A 168 -12.16 9.76 -1.73
CA VAL A 168 -12.47 8.45 -2.33
C VAL A 168 -12.49 7.29 -1.33
N ARG A 169 -12.00 7.47 -0.10
CA ARG A 169 -12.08 6.47 0.98
C ARG A 169 -12.77 7.01 2.24
N GLY A 170 -13.16 8.29 2.22
CA GLY A 170 -13.90 8.92 3.30
C GLY A 170 -13.07 9.25 4.53
N ARG A 171 -13.76 9.47 5.65
CA ARG A 171 -13.15 9.74 6.95
C ARG A 171 -12.53 8.48 7.54
N GLU A 172 -11.61 8.67 8.49
CA GLU A 172 -11.00 7.58 9.24
C GLU A 172 -12.06 6.75 9.96
N ARG A 173 -11.97 5.43 9.79
CA ARG A 173 -12.79 4.41 10.43
C ARG A 173 -11.89 3.24 10.76
N SER A 174 -11.66 3.02 12.04
CA SER A 174 -10.83 1.91 12.54
C SER A 174 -11.69 0.66 12.74
N ARG A 175 -11.09 -0.49 12.49
CA ARG A 175 -11.68 -1.78 12.84
C ARG A 175 -11.52 -2.04 14.32
N MET A 176 -12.38 -2.87 14.88
CA MET A 176 -12.27 -3.26 16.28
C MET A 176 -11.02 -4.10 16.51
N PRO A 177 -10.27 -3.90 17.61
CA PRO A 177 -9.02 -4.60 17.86
C PRO A 177 -9.17 -6.12 17.85
N GLU A 178 -10.25 -6.63 18.45
CA GLU A 178 -10.55 -8.05 18.55
C GLU A 178 -10.72 -8.69 17.17
N GLU A 179 -11.36 -7.98 16.25
CA GLU A 179 -11.61 -8.44 14.87
C GLU A 179 -10.33 -8.48 14.04
N VAL A 180 -9.48 -7.45 14.21
CA VAL A 180 -8.15 -7.45 13.56
C VAL A 180 -7.32 -8.63 14.06
N VAL A 181 -7.27 -8.85 15.39
CA VAL A 181 -6.53 -9.96 15.99
C VAL A 181 -7.11 -11.31 15.58
N ALA A 182 -8.44 -11.44 15.49
CA ALA A 182 -9.08 -12.66 15.00
C ALA A 182 -8.70 -12.94 13.53
N GLU A 183 -8.65 -11.92 12.67
CA GLU A 183 -8.20 -12.07 11.29
C GLU A 183 -6.72 -12.50 11.22
N VAL A 184 -5.84 -11.94 12.05
CA VAL A 184 -4.43 -12.32 12.14
C VAL A 184 -4.27 -13.77 12.62
N ARG A 185 -5.06 -14.21 13.60
CA ARG A 185 -5.07 -15.62 14.06
C ARG A 185 -5.51 -16.58 12.95
N ARG A 186 -6.55 -16.22 12.18
CA ARG A 186 -6.97 -17.01 11.00
C ARG A 186 -5.83 -17.11 9.99
N ALA A 187 -5.17 -15.99 9.66
CA ALA A 187 -4.01 -16.00 8.76
C ALA A 187 -2.87 -16.90 9.28
N ALA A 188 -2.56 -16.84 10.58
CA ALA A 188 -1.55 -17.73 11.19
C ALA A 188 -1.93 -19.21 11.09
N ALA A 189 -3.20 -19.56 11.32
CA ALA A 189 -3.73 -20.91 11.17
C ALA A 189 -3.65 -21.41 9.72
N ASP A 190 -3.85 -20.51 8.73
CA ASP A 190 -3.71 -20.79 7.30
C ASP A 190 -2.23 -20.90 6.86
N GLY A 191 -1.27 -20.73 7.77
CA GLY A 191 0.17 -20.91 7.53
C GLY A 191 0.94 -19.63 7.17
N TYR A 192 0.31 -18.46 7.18
CA TYR A 192 1.02 -17.19 7.00
C TYR A 192 1.97 -16.93 8.16
N ARG A 193 3.17 -16.45 7.85
CA ARG A 193 4.23 -16.17 8.85
C ARG A 193 4.48 -14.67 9.04
N GLU A 194 4.05 -13.87 8.11
CA GLU A 194 4.16 -12.42 8.16
C GLU A 194 2.78 -11.79 7.94
N VAL A 195 2.49 -10.73 8.69
CA VAL A 195 1.33 -9.86 8.45
C VAL A 195 1.79 -8.44 8.24
N THR A 196 1.11 -7.73 7.34
CA THR A 196 1.31 -6.29 7.17
C THR A 196 0.00 -5.57 7.45
N LEU A 197 0.02 -4.75 8.50
CA LEU A 197 -1.12 -3.93 8.90
C LEU A 197 -1.24 -2.74 7.97
N LEU A 198 -2.40 -2.57 7.35
CA LEU A 198 -2.67 -1.56 6.33
C LEU A 198 -3.66 -0.50 6.81
N GLY A 199 -3.41 0.72 6.39
CA GLY A 199 -4.30 1.88 6.55
C GLY A 199 -3.78 3.04 5.72
N GLN A 200 -4.50 4.15 5.71
CA GLN A 200 -4.05 5.40 5.09
C GLN A 200 -3.19 6.25 6.04
N ASN A 201 -3.32 6.00 7.35
CA ASN A 201 -2.48 6.52 8.42
C ASN A 201 -2.63 5.60 9.64
N VAL A 202 -1.88 4.50 9.67
CA VAL A 202 -2.03 3.48 10.73
C VAL A 202 -1.79 4.03 12.14
N ASN A 203 -0.98 5.09 12.27
CA ASN A 203 -0.68 5.69 13.57
C ASN A 203 -1.89 6.45 14.18
N SER A 204 -2.94 6.74 13.39
CA SER A 204 -4.18 7.32 13.89
C SER A 204 -5.23 6.29 14.28
N TYR A 205 -4.93 4.99 14.13
CA TYR A 205 -5.84 3.91 14.50
C TYR A 205 -6.40 4.09 15.90
N GLY A 206 -7.69 3.86 16.03
CA GLY A 206 -8.41 3.88 17.28
C GLY A 206 -8.85 5.27 17.77
N LYS A 207 -8.46 6.36 17.09
CA LYS A 207 -8.88 7.72 17.50
C LYS A 207 -10.37 7.95 17.38
N ASP A 208 -11.06 7.21 16.53
CA ASP A 208 -12.49 7.30 16.26
C ASP A 208 -13.34 6.54 17.31
N HIS A 209 -12.83 5.44 17.87
CA HIS A 209 -13.58 4.64 18.87
C HIS A 209 -12.97 4.66 20.30
N GLY A 210 -11.69 5.03 20.45
CA GLY A 210 -11.04 5.23 21.75
C GLY A 210 -10.77 3.96 22.59
N GLN A 211 -10.96 2.76 22.06
CA GLN A 211 -10.76 1.50 22.80
C GLN A 211 -9.28 1.09 22.89
N ALA A 212 -8.55 1.25 21.80
CA ALA A 212 -7.13 0.95 21.72
C ALA A 212 -6.48 1.87 20.70
N ASP A 213 -5.26 2.32 20.96
CA ASP A 213 -4.46 3.00 19.95
C ASP A 213 -3.64 2.02 19.10
N PHE A 214 -2.90 2.53 18.12
CA PHE A 214 -2.10 1.69 17.24
C PHE A 214 -1.01 0.89 17.99
N ALA A 215 -0.43 1.45 19.04
CA ALA A 215 0.57 0.75 19.86
C ALA A 215 -0.04 -0.42 20.64
N ASP A 216 -1.28 -0.26 21.14
CA ASP A 216 -2.02 -1.33 21.80
C ASP A 216 -2.36 -2.45 20.82
N LEU A 217 -2.90 -2.12 19.64
CA LEU A 217 -3.19 -3.10 18.61
C LEU A 217 -1.92 -3.85 18.17
N LEU A 218 -0.82 -3.13 18.00
CA LEU A 218 0.44 -3.71 17.57
C LEU A 218 0.96 -4.75 18.58
N ARG A 219 0.83 -4.48 19.90
CA ARG A 219 1.15 -5.46 20.97
C ARG A 219 0.23 -6.68 20.92
N MET A 220 -1.08 -6.47 20.69
CA MET A 220 -2.03 -7.59 20.59
C MET A 220 -1.71 -8.49 19.38
N VAL A 221 -1.30 -7.91 18.25
CA VAL A 221 -0.90 -8.66 17.06
C VAL A 221 0.44 -9.35 17.24
N ASP A 222 1.42 -8.71 17.91
CA ASP A 222 2.73 -9.29 18.24
C ASP A 222 2.62 -10.57 19.09
N ALA A 223 1.57 -10.67 19.90
CA ALA A 223 1.30 -11.81 20.76
C ALA A 223 0.60 -13.00 20.05
N VAL A 224 0.29 -12.89 18.75
CA VAL A 224 -0.40 -13.96 18.02
C VAL A 224 0.60 -15.07 17.65
N GLU A 225 0.35 -16.27 18.17
CA GLU A 225 1.15 -17.45 17.86
C GLU A 225 1.14 -17.78 16.36
N GLY A 226 2.29 -18.22 15.85
CA GLY A 226 2.49 -18.59 14.44
C GLY A 226 2.93 -17.44 13.54
N ILE A 227 2.69 -16.19 13.93
CA ILE A 227 3.23 -15.02 13.22
C ILE A 227 4.69 -14.80 13.69
N ARG A 228 5.57 -14.59 12.72
CA ARG A 228 7.01 -14.37 12.93
C ARG A 228 7.42 -12.94 12.59
N ARG A 229 6.62 -12.21 11.81
CA ARG A 229 6.86 -10.82 11.43
C ARG A 229 5.57 -10.03 11.36
N VAL A 230 5.57 -8.87 12.01
CA VAL A 230 4.49 -7.88 11.96
C VAL A 230 5.06 -6.62 11.33
N ARG A 231 4.51 -6.24 10.18
CA ARG A 231 4.84 -5.01 9.47
C ARG A 231 3.65 -4.07 9.47
N PHE A 232 3.90 -2.81 9.28
CA PHE A 232 2.88 -1.80 9.06
C PHE A 232 3.36 -0.77 8.06
N MET A 233 2.44 -0.13 7.37
CA MET A 233 2.75 0.86 6.33
C MET A 233 1.87 2.10 6.49
N THR A 234 2.36 3.22 5.94
CA THR A 234 1.61 4.47 5.84
C THR A 234 1.39 5.14 7.19
N SER A 235 2.48 5.60 7.78
CA SER A 235 2.46 6.44 8.97
C SER A 235 2.33 7.93 8.60
N HIS A 236 1.83 8.74 9.53
CA HIS A 236 1.93 10.19 9.41
C HIS A 236 2.83 10.73 10.53
N PRO A 237 3.81 11.61 10.24
CA PRO A 237 4.78 12.07 11.23
C PRO A 237 4.16 12.68 12.49
N LYS A 238 3.01 13.35 12.38
CA LYS A 238 2.33 13.96 13.54
C LYS A 238 1.86 12.95 14.58
N ASP A 239 1.60 11.69 14.16
CA ASP A 239 0.95 10.66 14.97
C ASP A 239 1.93 9.60 15.51
N ILE A 240 3.23 9.77 15.30
CA ILE A 240 4.24 8.93 15.94
C ILE A 240 4.36 9.32 17.42
N SER A 241 4.11 8.37 18.32
CA SER A 241 4.18 8.56 19.78
C SER A 241 5.35 7.80 20.38
N ASP A 242 5.82 8.24 21.56
CA ASP A 242 6.84 7.52 22.32
C ASP A 242 6.34 6.11 22.69
N LYS A 243 5.06 5.96 23.04
CA LYS A 243 4.42 4.65 23.29
C LYS A 243 4.55 3.70 22.09
N LEU A 244 4.36 4.22 20.87
CA LEU A 244 4.54 3.41 19.65
C LEU A 244 6.00 3.01 19.45
N ILE A 245 6.93 3.94 19.63
CA ILE A 245 8.38 3.67 19.52
C ILE A 245 8.80 2.61 20.53
N ASP A 246 8.36 2.73 21.79
CA ASP A 246 8.63 1.74 22.84
C ASP A 246 7.98 0.39 22.54
N THR A 247 6.78 0.37 21.94
CA THR A 247 6.13 -0.87 21.52
C THR A 247 6.92 -1.58 20.43
N ILE A 248 7.44 -0.85 19.44
CA ILE A 248 8.29 -1.43 18.39
C ILE A 248 9.60 -1.97 18.99
N LYS A 249 10.23 -1.20 19.89
CA LYS A 249 11.47 -1.57 20.57
C LYS A 249 11.36 -2.88 21.36
N ASN A 250 10.24 -3.07 22.04
CA ASN A 250 10.02 -4.20 22.94
C ASN A 250 9.27 -5.37 22.28
N GLY A 251 8.81 -5.21 21.04
CA GLY A 251 8.11 -6.25 20.29
C GLY A 251 9.05 -7.35 19.82
N THR A 252 8.58 -8.58 19.85
CA THR A 252 9.35 -9.76 19.41
C THR A 252 9.30 -9.95 17.91
N HIS A 253 8.11 -9.78 17.33
CA HIS A 253 7.85 -10.03 15.91
C HIS A 253 7.66 -8.73 15.11
N ILE A 254 7.55 -7.58 15.77
CA ILE A 254 7.41 -6.28 15.12
C ILE A 254 8.71 -5.94 14.38
N CYS A 255 8.61 -5.68 13.08
CA CYS A 255 9.76 -5.38 12.24
C CYS A 255 10.23 -3.93 12.43
N GLU A 256 11.54 -3.73 12.49
CA GLU A 256 12.19 -2.43 12.68
C GLU A 256 12.31 -1.69 11.34
N HIS A 257 11.19 -1.53 10.64
CA HIS A 257 11.06 -0.74 9.43
C HIS A 257 9.98 0.30 9.62
N ILE A 258 10.36 1.57 9.64
CA ILE A 258 9.44 2.68 9.86
C ILE A 258 9.36 3.52 8.60
N HIS A 259 8.20 3.47 7.95
CA HIS A 259 7.90 4.33 6.82
C HIS A 259 7.26 5.61 7.33
N LEU A 260 8.00 6.72 7.26
CA LEU A 260 7.61 8.03 7.80
C LEU A 260 7.62 9.10 6.71
N PRO A 261 6.53 9.25 5.94
CA PRO A 261 6.46 10.15 4.80
C PRO A 261 6.59 11.63 5.19
N VAL A 262 7.73 12.26 4.90
CA VAL A 262 7.93 13.70 5.12
C VAL A 262 7.24 14.53 4.04
N GLN A 263 7.21 14.04 2.82
CA GLN A 263 6.69 14.63 1.59
C GLN A 263 7.58 15.72 1.00
N TYR A 264 8.15 16.63 1.81
CA TYR A 264 9.02 17.72 1.36
C TYR A 264 9.95 18.22 2.49
N GLY A 265 11.08 18.84 2.15
CA GLY A 265 12.08 19.34 3.10
C GLY A 265 12.05 20.85 3.36
N SER A 266 11.03 21.57 2.89
CA SER A 266 10.84 23.01 3.13
C SER A 266 9.54 23.28 3.88
N ASN A 267 9.60 24.08 4.95
CA ASN A 267 8.44 24.45 5.75
C ASN A 267 7.37 25.18 4.95
N ARG A 268 7.78 25.99 3.96
CA ARG A 268 6.86 26.71 3.09
C ARG A 268 5.99 25.74 2.26
N ILE A 269 6.61 24.73 1.68
CA ILE A 269 5.91 23.72 0.87
C ILE A 269 5.11 22.77 1.77
N LEU A 270 5.64 22.35 2.91
CA LEU A 270 4.87 21.54 3.88
C LEU A 270 3.58 22.25 4.29
N LYS A 271 3.62 23.55 4.58
CA LYS A 271 2.43 24.36 4.87
C LYS A 271 1.46 24.39 3.69
N ALA A 272 1.95 24.59 2.47
CA ALA A 272 1.11 24.58 1.26
C ALA A 272 0.50 23.20 0.98
N MET A 273 1.18 22.12 1.35
CA MET A 273 0.68 20.74 1.32
C MET A 273 -0.32 20.43 2.43
N ASN A 274 -0.62 21.37 3.33
CA ASN A 274 -1.41 21.15 4.55
C ASN A 274 -0.81 20.06 5.46
N ARG A 275 0.54 20.02 5.56
CA ARG A 275 1.22 19.18 6.53
C ARG A 275 1.31 19.94 7.85
N VAL A 276 0.74 19.34 8.91
CA VAL A 276 0.57 20.00 10.23
C VAL A 276 1.81 19.83 11.12
N TYR A 277 2.98 19.81 10.52
CA TYR A 277 4.28 19.77 11.21
C TYR A 277 5.32 20.55 10.40
N THR A 278 6.40 20.97 11.08
CA THR A 278 7.58 21.59 10.45
C THR A 278 8.69 20.57 10.24
N VAL A 279 9.69 20.95 9.42
CA VAL A 279 10.90 20.17 9.20
C VAL A 279 11.62 19.87 10.51
N GLU A 280 11.69 20.84 11.44
CA GLU A 280 12.31 20.71 12.77
C GLU A 280 11.57 19.68 13.64
N GLN A 281 10.24 19.73 13.65
CA GLN A 281 9.41 18.75 14.38
C GLN A 281 9.58 17.36 13.78
N TYR A 282 9.71 17.24 12.46
CA TYR A 282 9.99 15.98 11.80
C TYR A 282 11.36 15.42 12.19
N ARG A 283 12.40 16.26 12.16
CA ARG A 283 13.76 15.90 12.59
C ARG A 283 13.77 15.32 14.00
N GLU A 284 13.11 15.99 14.92
CA GLU A 284 13.02 15.54 16.31
C GLU A 284 12.37 14.16 16.43
N ARG A 285 11.26 13.92 15.72
CA ARG A 285 10.60 12.60 15.70
C ARG A 285 11.50 11.51 15.12
N ALA A 286 12.16 11.79 13.99
CA ALA A 286 13.08 10.85 13.38
C ALA A 286 14.31 10.57 14.27
N ARG A 287 14.82 11.60 14.99
CA ARG A 287 15.89 11.44 15.97
C ARG A 287 15.49 10.48 17.08
N ARG A 288 14.29 10.66 17.68
CA ARG A 288 13.77 9.76 18.72
C ARG A 288 13.64 8.33 18.24
N VAL A 289 13.13 8.12 17.02
CA VAL A 289 13.07 6.79 16.41
C VAL A 289 14.45 6.15 16.33
N ARG A 290 15.46 6.87 15.83
CA ARG A 290 16.82 6.35 15.68
C ARG A 290 17.53 6.08 17.01
N GLU A 291 17.31 6.92 18.01
CA GLU A 291 17.86 6.72 19.35
C GLU A 291 17.28 5.50 20.05
N ALA A 292 15.97 5.31 19.94
CA ALA A 292 15.28 4.17 20.54
C ALA A 292 15.55 2.85 19.78
N LEU A 293 15.72 2.92 18.44
CA LEU A 293 15.83 1.80 17.50
C LEU A 293 17.06 1.98 16.59
N PRO A 294 18.30 1.83 17.09
CA PRO A 294 19.51 2.14 16.33
C PRO A 294 19.69 1.35 15.04
N GLY A 295 19.09 0.16 14.95
CA GLY A 295 19.14 -0.71 13.77
C GLY A 295 17.94 -0.58 12.82
N ALA A 296 16.98 0.31 13.12
CA ALA A 296 15.78 0.42 12.31
C ALA A 296 16.07 1.09 10.95
N SER A 297 15.38 0.60 9.93
CA SER A 297 15.32 1.25 8.62
C SER A 297 14.24 2.34 8.63
N LEU A 298 14.65 3.54 8.25
CA LEU A 298 13.74 4.69 8.09
C LEU A 298 13.56 4.99 6.60
N THR A 299 12.32 4.92 6.13
CA THR A 299 11.96 5.22 4.74
C THR A 299 10.95 6.36 4.66
N THR A 300 10.85 7.01 3.52
CA THR A 300 9.99 8.19 3.34
C THR A 300 9.39 8.26 1.94
N ASP A 301 8.42 9.16 1.77
CA ASP A 301 7.92 9.63 0.47
C ASP A 301 8.35 11.09 0.26
N LEU A 302 8.67 11.43 -0.99
CA LEU A 302 9.00 12.77 -1.45
C LEU A 302 8.27 13.07 -2.76
N ILE A 303 7.63 14.24 -2.82
CA ILE A 303 6.92 14.73 -4.00
C ILE A 303 7.62 15.99 -4.50
N VAL A 304 8.16 15.98 -5.70
CA VAL A 304 8.77 17.16 -6.35
C VAL A 304 7.81 17.80 -7.34
N GLY A 305 7.98 19.11 -7.56
CA GLY A 305 7.15 19.88 -8.49
C GLY A 305 5.78 20.21 -7.94
N PHE A 306 5.63 20.28 -6.61
CA PHE A 306 4.41 20.77 -6.00
C PHE A 306 4.13 22.24 -6.42
N PRO A 307 2.85 22.64 -6.62
CA PRO A 307 2.53 24.00 -7.06
C PRO A 307 3.17 25.08 -6.19
N GLY A 308 3.88 26.01 -6.82
CA GLY A 308 4.61 27.09 -6.17
C GLY A 308 5.99 26.71 -5.62
N GLU A 309 6.48 25.50 -5.85
CA GLU A 309 7.83 25.07 -5.49
C GLU A 309 8.88 25.90 -6.25
N THR A 310 9.82 26.49 -5.50
CA THR A 310 10.97 27.24 -6.07
C THR A 310 12.24 26.38 -6.08
N GLU A 311 13.32 26.89 -6.69
CA GLU A 311 14.62 26.20 -6.65
C GLU A 311 15.23 26.20 -5.25
N GLU A 312 14.97 27.26 -4.48
CA GLU A 312 15.42 27.38 -3.08
C GLU A 312 14.74 26.31 -2.20
N ASP A 313 13.41 26.13 -2.32
CA ASP A 313 12.70 25.06 -1.59
C ASP A 313 13.24 23.68 -1.95
N PHE A 314 13.55 23.49 -3.23
CA PHE A 314 14.10 22.22 -3.70
C PHE A 314 15.52 21.99 -3.17
N ALA A 315 16.37 23.03 -3.12
CA ALA A 315 17.69 22.97 -2.53
C ALA A 315 17.62 22.61 -1.03
N GLU A 316 16.73 23.28 -0.26
CA GLU A 316 16.45 22.92 1.14
C GLU A 316 16.09 21.44 1.29
N THR A 317 15.28 20.92 0.36
CA THR A 317 14.86 19.51 0.38
C THR A 317 16.03 18.56 0.12
N LEU A 318 16.96 18.89 -0.78
CA LEU A 318 18.15 18.07 -1.01
C LEU A 318 19.09 18.07 0.22
N ASP A 319 19.26 19.21 0.89
CA ASP A 319 20.08 19.31 2.09
C ASP A 319 19.45 18.55 3.25
N PHE A 320 18.13 18.68 3.41
CA PHE A 320 17.36 17.88 4.36
C PHE A 320 17.51 16.37 4.11
N LEU A 321 17.48 15.93 2.86
CA LEU A 321 17.64 14.52 2.49
C LEU A 321 19.05 14.00 2.87
N ARG A 322 20.10 14.80 2.63
CA ARG A 322 21.49 14.48 3.02
C ARG A 322 21.67 14.37 4.54
N GLU A 323 20.99 15.24 5.29
CA GLU A 323 20.96 15.22 6.74
C GLU A 323 20.22 13.99 7.27
N MET A 324 19.01 13.75 6.75
CA MET A 324 18.13 12.71 7.25
C MET A 324 18.56 11.29 6.89
N ARG A 325 19.30 11.09 5.80
CA ARG A 325 19.87 9.80 5.40
C ARG A 325 18.88 8.64 5.51
N TYR A 326 17.85 8.66 4.65
CA TYR A 326 16.88 7.57 4.60
C TYR A 326 17.45 6.31 3.96
N ASP A 327 17.07 5.14 4.46
CA ASP A 327 17.40 3.86 3.83
C ASP A 327 16.86 3.76 2.41
N ALA A 328 15.65 4.27 2.18
CA ALA A 328 15.06 4.44 0.87
C ALA A 328 14.03 5.59 0.89
N ALA A 329 13.84 6.24 -0.24
CA ALA A 329 12.75 7.18 -0.45
C ALA A 329 11.97 6.78 -1.69
N TYR A 330 10.65 6.80 -1.58
CA TYR A 330 9.76 6.74 -2.74
C TYR A 330 9.56 8.15 -3.25
N THR A 331 10.01 8.39 -4.47
CA THR A 331 10.08 9.73 -5.07
C THR A 331 9.03 9.84 -6.18
N PHE A 332 8.26 10.92 -6.16
CA PHE A 332 7.14 11.13 -7.07
C PHE A 332 7.21 12.53 -7.69
N LEU A 333 6.79 12.62 -8.96
CA LEU A 333 6.37 13.89 -9.53
C LEU A 333 4.99 14.25 -8.99
N TYR A 334 4.79 15.51 -8.62
CA TYR A 334 3.44 15.99 -8.37
C TYR A 334 2.59 15.82 -9.64
N SER A 335 1.49 15.10 -9.52
CA SER A 335 0.49 14.92 -10.57
C SER A 335 -0.84 15.50 -10.10
N LYS A 336 -1.46 16.32 -10.95
CA LYS A 336 -2.76 16.93 -10.65
C LYS A 336 -3.81 15.85 -10.42
N ARG A 337 -4.57 16.00 -9.32
CA ARG A 337 -5.72 15.13 -9.01
C ARG A 337 -6.96 16.00 -9.02
N SER A 338 -7.81 15.83 -10.03
CA SER A 338 -9.09 16.56 -10.10
C SER A 338 -9.86 16.41 -8.79
N GLY A 339 -10.36 17.52 -8.26
CA GLY A 339 -11.06 17.56 -6.97
C GLY A 339 -10.16 17.83 -5.76
N THR A 340 -8.82 17.90 -5.91
CA THR A 340 -7.91 18.26 -4.81
C THR A 340 -7.58 19.76 -4.81
N PRO A 341 -7.34 20.39 -3.65
CA PRO A 341 -6.96 21.80 -3.58
C PRO A 341 -5.70 22.13 -4.39
N ALA A 342 -4.68 21.28 -4.37
CA ALA A 342 -3.44 21.50 -5.10
C ALA A 342 -3.62 21.50 -6.63
N ALA A 343 -4.63 20.81 -7.16
CA ALA A 343 -4.93 20.82 -8.59
C ALA A 343 -5.44 22.19 -9.06
N ALA A 344 -6.06 22.97 -8.16
CA ALA A 344 -6.60 24.30 -8.45
C ALA A 344 -5.57 25.43 -8.23
N MET A 345 -4.40 25.16 -7.66
CA MET A 345 -3.36 26.16 -7.46
C MET A 345 -2.81 26.66 -8.80
N ALA A 346 -2.67 27.97 -8.96
CA ALA A 346 -2.25 28.60 -10.23
C ALA A 346 -0.77 28.35 -10.57
N ALA A 347 0.12 28.32 -9.57
CA ALA A 347 1.57 28.25 -9.77
C ALA A 347 2.06 26.80 -10.01
N GLN A 348 1.55 26.14 -11.05
CA GLN A 348 1.98 24.79 -11.42
C GLN A 348 3.42 24.82 -11.96
N VAL A 349 4.24 23.87 -11.52
CA VAL A 349 5.62 23.72 -11.99
C VAL A 349 5.64 23.05 -13.36
N PRO A 350 6.41 23.53 -14.34
CA PRO A 350 6.55 22.88 -15.65
C PRO A 350 7.11 21.45 -15.53
N ASP A 351 6.67 20.55 -16.41
CA ASP A 351 7.03 19.13 -16.33
C ASP A 351 8.55 18.90 -16.52
N GLU A 352 9.19 19.67 -17.38
CA GLU A 352 10.65 19.63 -17.58
C GLU A 352 11.41 19.93 -16.26
N VAL A 353 10.95 20.94 -15.52
CA VAL A 353 11.54 21.30 -14.21
C VAL A 353 11.32 20.18 -13.18
N LYS A 354 10.10 19.62 -13.17
CA LYS A 354 9.79 18.47 -12.28
C LYS A 354 10.72 17.29 -12.55
N HIS A 355 10.91 16.92 -13.82
CA HIS A 355 11.76 15.78 -14.21
C HIS A 355 13.23 16.04 -13.82
N ALA A 356 13.76 17.22 -14.13
CA ALA A 356 15.11 17.58 -13.75
C ALA A 356 15.35 17.55 -12.23
N ARG A 357 14.36 18.02 -11.43
CA ARG A 357 14.41 17.94 -9.98
C ARG A 357 14.31 16.50 -9.48
N LEU A 358 13.43 15.68 -10.07
CA LEU A 358 13.31 14.28 -9.69
C LEU A 358 14.62 13.52 -9.90
N GLU A 359 15.28 13.71 -11.04
CA GLU A 359 16.59 13.10 -11.33
C GLU A 359 17.65 13.48 -10.29
N ARG A 360 17.75 14.77 -9.94
CA ARG A 360 18.67 15.26 -8.91
C ARG A 360 18.36 14.67 -7.54
N LEU A 361 17.07 14.61 -7.16
CA LEU A 361 16.61 14.01 -5.90
C LEU A 361 16.97 12.52 -5.83
N MET A 362 16.70 11.79 -6.90
CA MET A 362 17.01 10.36 -6.99
C MET A 362 18.52 10.09 -6.92
N ALA A 363 19.35 10.93 -7.55
CA ALA A 363 20.79 10.80 -7.50
C ALA A 363 21.29 10.90 -6.05
N VAL A 364 20.86 11.92 -5.30
CA VAL A 364 21.21 12.10 -3.89
C VAL A 364 20.74 10.93 -3.03
N GLN A 365 19.49 10.49 -3.20
CA GLN A 365 18.98 9.36 -2.42
C GLN A 365 19.70 8.06 -2.74
N ASN A 366 20.07 7.82 -4.00
CA ASN A 366 20.79 6.62 -4.41
C ASN A 366 22.18 6.55 -3.76
N GLU A 367 22.89 7.68 -3.67
CA GLU A 367 24.17 7.78 -2.97
C GLU A 367 24.00 7.42 -1.48
N ILE A 368 22.98 7.98 -0.83
CA ILE A 368 22.67 7.72 0.58
C ILE A 368 22.34 6.23 0.79
N SER A 369 21.43 5.68 0.00
CA SER A 369 21.01 4.27 0.12
C SER A 369 22.18 3.32 -0.09
N ARG A 370 23.04 3.62 -1.08
CA ARG A 370 24.27 2.85 -1.32
C ARG A 370 25.22 2.88 -0.15
N ALA A 371 25.47 4.08 0.42
CA ALA A 371 26.34 4.24 1.58
C ALA A 371 25.82 3.49 2.82
N ILE A 372 24.50 3.53 3.07
CA ILE A 372 23.87 2.78 4.18
C ILE A 372 24.02 1.27 3.95
N ASN A 373 23.72 0.80 2.75
CA ASN A 373 23.83 -0.61 2.43
C ASN A 373 25.28 -1.11 2.47
N GLU A 374 26.24 -0.28 2.08
CA GLU A 374 27.68 -0.61 2.18
C GLU A 374 28.10 -0.89 3.63
N GLY A 375 27.49 -0.22 4.60
CA GLY A 375 27.68 -0.49 6.02
C GLY A 375 27.22 -1.90 6.48
N LEU A 376 26.46 -2.61 5.64
CA LEU A 376 26.03 -3.99 5.91
C LEU A 376 26.97 -5.04 5.29
N ARG A 377 28.05 -4.62 4.65
CA ARG A 377 29.06 -5.56 4.11
C ARG A 377 29.59 -6.47 5.23
N SER A 378 29.60 -7.75 4.99
CA SER A 378 29.99 -8.82 5.92
C SER A 378 29.02 -9.02 7.11
N ALA A 379 27.98 -8.22 7.25
CA ALA A 379 26.96 -8.45 8.29
C ALA A 379 26.16 -9.73 7.99
N GLN A 380 25.71 -10.39 9.04
CA GLN A 380 24.74 -11.48 8.98
C GLN A 380 23.35 -10.91 9.27
N VAL A 381 22.39 -11.21 8.41
CA VAL A 381 21.00 -10.72 8.54
C VAL A 381 20.02 -11.86 8.38
N GLU A 382 18.96 -11.84 9.20
CA GLU A 382 17.84 -12.77 9.02
C GLU A 382 17.01 -12.36 7.80
N VAL A 383 16.78 -13.31 6.91
CA VAL A 383 16.01 -13.14 5.69
C VAL A 383 14.86 -14.15 5.66
N MET A 384 13.64 -13.68 5.42
CA MET A 384 12.52 -14.53 5.04
C MET A 384 12.56 -14.77 3.53
N VAL A 385 12.59 -16.01 3.09
CA VAL A 385 12.63 -16.41 1.68
C VAL A 385 11.26 -16.15 1.06
N GLU A 386 11.20 -15.27 0.06
CA GLU A 386 9.93 -14.90 -0.61
C GLU A 386 9.68 -15.69 -1.90
N GLY A 387 10.73 -16.19 -2.53
CA GLY A 387 10.65 -16.93 -3.78
C GLY A 387 11.87 -16.77 -4.65
N ALA A 388 11.81 -17.32 -5.86
CA ALA A 388 12.85 -17.09 -6.87
C ALA A 388 12.86 -15.61 -7.31
N SER A 389 14.05 -15.09 -7.57
CA SER A 389 14.21 -13.75 -8.13
C SER A 389 13.50 -13.65 -9.48
N LYS A 390 12.85 -12.52 -9.75
CA LYS A 390 12.14 -12.27 -11.02
C LYS A 390 13.06 -12.31 -12.23
N ASN A 391 14.35 -12.01 -12.04
CA ASN A 391 15.33 -11.89 -13.12
C ASN A 391 16.18 -13.16 -13.30
N ASP A 392 16.25 -14.00 -12.27
CA ASP A 392 17.06 -15.23 -12.30
C ASP A 392 16.48 -16.30 -11.37
N PRO A 393 15.90 -17.38 -11.92
CA PRO A 393 15.34 -18.47 -11.11
C PRO A 393 16.35 -19.24 -10.26
N ALA A 394 17.65 -19.15 -10.57
CA ALA A 394 18.72 -19.77 -9.78
C ALA A 394 19.08 -18.96 -8.52
N VAL A 395 18.41 -17.84 -8.31
CA VAL A 395 18.65 -16.92 -7.19
C VAL A 395 17.38 -16.78 -6.37
N TRP A 396 17.47 -17.00 -5.06
CA TRP A 396 16.43 -16.67 -4.10
C TRP A 396 16.36 -15.16 -3.85
N SER A 397 15.16 -14.67 -3.66
CA SER A 397 14.84 -13.33 -3.15
C SER A 397 14.14 -13.45 -1.82
N GLY A 398 14.51 -12.61 -0.87
CA GLY A 398 13.83 -12.50 0.41
C GLY A 398 13.99 -11.12 1.02
N ARG A 399 13.40 -10.93 2.21
CA ARG A 399 13.47 -9.64 2.92
C ARG A 399 13.98 -9.78 4.34
N THR A 400 14.75 -8.78 4.76
CA THR A 400 15.15 -8.61 6.16
C THR A 400 13.98 -8.06 6.99
N ARG A 401 14.12 -8.07 8.33
CA ARG A 401 13.20 -7.36 9.24
C ARG A 401 13.12 -5.87 8.89
N THR A 402 14.23 -5.25 8.52
CA THR A 402 14.32 -3.85 8.07
C THR A 402 13.84 -3.59 6.63
N ASN A 403 13.17 -4.58 6.03
CA ASN A 403 12.55 -4.52 4.70
C ASN A 403 13.54 -4.40 3.52
N LYS A 404 14.83 -4.69 3.71
CA LYS A 404 15.80 -4.71 2.61
C LYS A 404 15.69 -6.00 1.83
N ILE A 405 15.75 -5.91 0.50
CA ILE A 405 15.73 -7.07 -0.40
C ILE A 405 17.12 -7.72 -0.38
N VAL A 406 17.14 -9.03 -0.18
CA VAL A 406 18.37 -9.84 -0.21
C VAL A 406 18.26 -10.91 -1.28
N LEU A 407 19.26 -10.98 -2.13
CA LEU A 407 19.41 -11.99 -3.17
C LEU A 407 20.55 -12.94 -2.79
N PHE A 408 20.31 -14.26 -2.88
CA PHE A 408 21.30 -15.28 -2.57
C PHE A 408 21.10 -16.53 -3.43
N PRO A 409 22.12 -17.37 -3.64
CA PRO A 409 22.00 -18.57 -4.49
C PRO A 409 20.88 -19.49 -3.99
N HIS A 410 20.13 -20.06 -4.94
CA HIS A 410 19.11 -21.06 -4.66
C HIS A 410 19.74 -22.32 -4.05
N GLY A 411 19.24 -22.76 -2.91
CA GLY A 411 19.70 -23.93 -2.18
C GLY A 411 18.55 -24.85 -1.77
N ALA A 412 18.65 -25.44 -0.59
CA ALA A 412 17.65 -26.35 -0.04
C ALA A 412 16.48 -25.61 0.67
N GLU A 413 16.56 -24.30 0.77
CA GLU A 413 15.59 -23.44 1.45
C GLU A 413 14.25 -23.47 0.72
N ARG A 414 13.16 -23.24 1.45
CA ARG A 414 11.79 -23.16 0.94
C ARG A 414 11.24 -21.75 1.09
N VAL A 415 10.28 -21.42 0.28
CA VAL A 415 9.48 -20.20 0.44
C VAL A 415 8.86 -20.18 1.84
N GLY A 416 9.07 -19.09 2.59
CA GLY A 416 8.64 -18.94 3.99
C GLY A 416 9.68 -19.29 5.04
N ASP A 417 10.81 -19.89 4.65
CA ASP A 417 11.90 -20.16 5.59
C ASP A 417 12.58 -18.86 6.03
N PHE A 418 13.13 -18.90 7.25
CA PHE A 418 13.95 -17.83 7.80
C PHE A 418 15.40 -18.31 7.83
N VAL A 419 16.28 -17.63 7.12
CA VAL A 419 17.68 -18.00 6.96
C VAL A 419 18.60 -16.87 7.37
N GLN A 420 19.81 -17.20 7.84
CA GLN A 420 20.87 -16.21 8.07
C GLN A 420 21.66 -16.05 6.78
N VAL A 421 21.78 -14.82 6.28
CA VAL A 421 22.55 -14.51 5.08
C VAL A 421 23.67 -13.55 5.44
N LYS A 422 24.91 -13.94 5.10
CA LYS A 422 26.07 -13.04 5.16
C LYS A 422 26.12 -12.19 3.91
N ILE A 423 26.06 -10.87 4.06
CA ILE A 423 26.06 -9.92 2.94
C ILE A 423 27.49 -9.81 2.37
N THR A 424 27.65 -10.18 1.11
CA THR A 424 28.93 -10.14 0.39
C THR A 424 29.04 -8.95 -0.55
N GLN A 425 27.92 -8.56 -1.21
CA GLN A 425 27.87 -7.48 -2.19
C GLN A 425 26.64 -6.60 -1.98
N PRO A 426 26.74 -5.55 -1.15
CA PRO A 426 25.68 -4.55 -1.04
C PRO A 426 25.60 -3.69 -2.31
N GLN A 427 24.38 -3.40 -2.75
CA GLN A 427 24.08 -2.53 -3.88
C GLN A 427 23.06 -1.46 -3.44
N THR A 428 22.76 -0.49 -4.28
CA THR A 428 21.84 0.62 -3.96
C THR A 428 20.43 0.12 -3.57
N TRP A 429 19.90 -0.86 -4.30
CA TRP A 429 18.51 -1.31 -4.17
C TRP A 429 18.35 -2.71 -3.55
N VAL A 430 19.40 -3.52 -3.62
CA VAL A 430 19.40 -4.89 -3.15
C VAL A 430 20.72 -5.22 -2.46
N LEU A 431 20.68 -6.19 -1.56
CA LEU A 431 21.85 -6.81 -0.96
C LEU A 431 22.06 -8.17 -1.61
N LYS A 432 23.31 -8.56 -1.88
CA LYS A 432 23.62 -9.94 -2.28
C LYS A 432 24.44 -10.60 -1.19
N GLY A 433 24.21 -11.89 -0.98
CA GLY A 433 24.89 -12.63 0.07
C GLY A 433 24.86 -14.13 -0.12
N GLU A 434 25.29 -14.83 0.89
CA GLU A 434 25.36 -16.29 0.95
C GLU A 434 24.75 -16.78 2.26
N VAL A 435 24.02 -17.89 2.21
CA VAL A 435 23.42 -18.50 3.40
C VAL A 435 24.52 -18.99 4.31
N VAL A 436 24.44 -18.62 5.60
CA VAL A 436 25.34 -19.11 6.64
C VAL A 436 24.82 -20.45 7.11
N ARG A 437 25.61 -21.49 6.96
CA ARG A 437 25.31 -22.87 7.38
C ARG A 437 25.83 -23.17 8.77
#